data_f8c97f96e26940175da1dcd5b60cf784
#
_entry.id   f8c97f96e26940175da1dcd5b60cf784
#
_cell.length_a   1.000
_cell.length_b   1.000
_cell.length_c   1.000
_cell.angle_alpha   90.00
_cell.angle_beta   90.00
_cell.angle_gamma   90.00
#
_symmetry.space_group_name_H-M   'P 1'
#
loop_
_entity.id
_entity.type
_entity.pdbx_description
1 polymer ?
#
loop_
_entity_poly.entity_id
_entity_poly.type
_entity_poly.pdbx_seq_one_letter_code
_entity_poly.pdbx_strand_id
1 'polypeptide(L)'
;VLVLMGALAWWMRAPWPRTALEWLHIGVSGVLVHGVYLGGVFIAIGHGLPAGVTAIVVGLQPVLTALGAGLLLGERVRPTQWAGLALGFVGVAMVVAHKVAASASGGMLLTMLLPALVALLAITAGTLYQKRFCHSFDLRTGSVIQLLPCLVVTGLAAYQFETLHVQWTGSFVFAMGWLVLVLSLGAVSLL
;
A
#
# COMPACT_ATOMS: atom_id res chain seq x y z
N VAL A 1 6.26 -13.67 -4.02
CA VAL A 1 7.02 -12.43 -4.31
C VAL A 1 8.35 -12.44 -3.57
N LEU A 2 8.38 -12.59 -2.23
CA LEU A 2 9.62 -12.54 -1.42
C LEU A 2 10.69 -13.51 -1.90
N VAL A 3 10.33 -14.78 -2.13
CA VAL A 3 11.27 -15.81 -2.62
C VAL A 3 11.81 -15.45 -4.01
N LEU A 4 10.94 -14.99 -4.91
CA LEU A 4 11.35 -14.59 -6.27
C LEU A 4 12.29 -13.39 -6.26
N MET A 5 11.95 -12.34 -5.48
CA MET A 5 12.81 -11.16 -5.35
C MET A 5 14.12 -11.48 -4.66
N GLY A 6 14.10 -12.34 -3.63
CA GLY A 6 15.30 -12.82 -2.96
C GLY A 6 16.23 -13.61 -3.87
N ALA A 7 15.68 -14.54 -4.65
CA ALA A 7 16.44 -15.31 -5.63
C ALA A 7 17.03 -14.42 -6.73
N LEU A 8 16.27 -13.43 -7.21
CA LEU A 8 16.72 -12.49 -8.22
C LEU A 8 17.82 -11.56 -7.67
N ALA A 9 17.66 -11.04 -6.46
CA ALA A 9 18.66 -10.22 -5.80
C ALA A 9 19.99 -10.99 -5.59
N TRP A 10 19.87 -12.25 -5.20
CA TRP A 10 21.05 -13.13 -5.05
C TRP A 10 21.73 -13.43 -6.38
N TRP A 11 20.95 -13.80 -7.40
CA TRP A 11 21.48 -14.14 -8.74
C TRP A 11 22.17 -12.94 -9.40
N MET A 12 21.60 -11.76 -9.28
CA MET A 12 22.13 -10.52 -9.87
C MET A 12 23.15 -9.82 -8.97
N ARG A 13 23.52 -10.42 -7.83
CA ARG A 13 24.47 -9.87 -6.85
C ARG A 13 24.13 -8.42 -6.47
N ALA A 14 22.85 -8.14 -6.28
CA ALA A 14 22.38 -6.81 -5.94
C ALA A 14 22.98 -6.34 -4.59
N PRO A 15 23.35 -5.06 -4.45
CA PRO A 15 23.94 -4.56 -3.22
C PRO A 15 22.92 -4.56 -2.08
N TRP A 16 23.32 -5.06 -0.92
CA TRP A 16 22.53 -5.02 0.30
C TRP A 16 22.87 -3.78 1.12
N PRO A 17 21.89 -3.20 1.86
CA PRO A 17 22.17 -2.11 2.79
C PRO A 17 23.22 -2.50 3.81
N ARG A 18 24.10 -1.55 4.13
CA ARG A 18 25.28 -1.82 4.98
C ARG A 18 25.04 -1.58 6.45
N THR A 19 24.03 -0.77 6.79
CA THR A 19 23.76 -0.36 8.16
C THR A 19 22.42 -0.91 8.67
N ALA A 20 22.35 -1.24 9.96
CA ALA A 20 21.10 -1.67 10.59
C ALA A 20 20.01 -0.59 10.52
N LEU A 21 20.41 0.68 10.48
CA LEU A 21 19.48 1.80 10.36
C LEU A 21 18.81 1.84 8.99
N GLU A 22 19.53 1.56 7.90
CA GLU A 22 18.95 1.41 6.56
C GLU A 22 17.94 0.26 6.52
N TRP A 23 18.28 -0.89 7.08
CA TRP A 23 17.36 -2.02 7.22
C TRP A 23 16.08 -1.63 7.97
N LEU A 24 16.22 -0.89 9.08
CA LEU A 24 15.09 -0.42 9.86
C LEU A 24 14.20 0.53 9.04
N HIS A 25 14.79 1.52 8.37
CA HIS A 25 14.03 2.48 7.59
C HIS A 25 13.29 1.81 6.42
N ILE A 26 13.96 0.93 5.69
CA ILE A 26 13.34 0.18 4.60
C ILE A 26 12.23 -0.74 5.14
N GLY A 27 12.47 -1.42 6.25
CA GLY A 27 11.48 -2.28 6.90
C GLY A 27 10.24 -1.52 7.37
N VAL A 28 10.42 -0.38 8.03
CA VAL A 28 9.30 0.49 8.46
C VAL A 28 8.48 0.96 7.27
N SER A 29 9.13 1.42 6.19
CA SER A 29 8.42 1.80 4.97
C SER A 29 7.63 0.62 4.38
N GLY A 30 8.19 -0.59 4.43
CA GLY A 30 7.54 -1.81 3.97
C GLY A 30 6.28 -2.17 4.77
N VAL A 31 6.35 -2.08 6.10
CA VAL A 31 5.16 -2.30 6.96
C VAL A 31 4.07 -1.30 6.65
N LEU A 32 4.39 -0.02 6.46
CA LEU A 32 3.41 1.00 6.12
C LEU A 32 2.80 0.79 4.74
N VAL A 33 3.63 0.57 3.70
CA VAL A 33 3.21 0.49 2.30
C VAL A 33 2.62 -0.86 1.94
N HIS A 34 3.06 -1.95 2.54
CA HIS A 34 2.56 -3.30 2.21
C HIS A 34 1.69 -3.89 3.33
N GLY A 35 2.03 -3.67 4.60
CA GLY A 35 1.27 -4.21 5.72
C GLY A 35 0.00 -3.42 5.99
N VAL A 36 0.17 -2.21 6.52
CA VAL A 36 -0.96 -1.39 6.99
C VAL A 36 -1.85 -0.94 5.83
N TYR A 37 -1.26 -0.52 4.71
CA TYR A 37 -2.03 -0.10 3.54
C TYR A 37 -2.86 -1.23 2.94
N LEU A 38 -2.24 -2.35 2.55
CA LEU A 38 -2.99 -3.47 1.97
C LEU A 38 -3.95 -4.09 2.98
N GLY A 39 -3.53 -4.26 4.24
CA GLY A 39 -4.40 -4.72 5.31
C GLY A 39 -5.64 -3.84 5.47
N GLY A 40 -5.47 -2.52 5.52
CA GLY A 40 -6.58 -1.56 5.61
C GLY A 40 -7.52 -1.63 4.40
N VAL A 41 -6.98 -1.78 3.18
CA VAL A 41 -7.79 -1.98 1.96
C VAL A 41 -8.63 -3.25 2.06
N PHE A 42 -8.02 -4.39 2.42
CA PHE A 42 -8.75 -5.65 2.53
C PHE A 42 -9.79 -5.65 3.65
N ILE A 43 -9.47 -5.04 4.79
CA ILE A 43 -10.41 -4.88 5.91
C ILE A 43 -11.61 -4.01 5.48
N ALA A 44 -11.38 -2.89 4.77
CA ALA A 44 -12.44 -2.03 4.26
C ALA A 44 -13.40 -2.81 3.33
N ILE A 45 -12.84 -3.56 2.38
CA ILE A 45 -13.61 -4.40 1.45
C ILE A 45 -14.33 -5.52 2.21
N GLY A 46 -13.69 -6.16 3.18
CA GLY A 46 -14.29 -7.19 4.04
C GLY A 46 -15.47 -6.66 4.85
N HIS A 47 -15.45 -5.40 5.27
CA HIS A 47 -16.58 -4.73 5.93
C HIS A 47 -17.67 -4.26 4.94
N GLY A 48 -17.54 -4.56 3.64
CA GLY A 48 -18.57 -4.27 2.64
C GLY A 48 -18.34 -2.98 1.85
N LEU A 49 -17.21 -2.29 2.00
CA LEU A 49 -16.89 -1.16 1.12
C LEU A 49 -16.57 -1.69 -0.29
N PRO A 50 -17.27 -1.24 -1.35
CA PRO A 50 -16.99 -1.67 -2.70
C PRO A 50 -15.53 -1.37 -3.09
N ALA A 51 -14.87 -2.32 -3.76
CA ALA A 51 -13.47 -2.20 -4.15
C ALA A 51 -13.19 -0.92 -4.99
N GLY A 52 -14.14 -0.53 -5.86
CA GLY A 52 -14.04 0.72 -6.62
C GLY A 52 -14.04 1.98 -5.75
N VAL A 53 -14.86 2.01 -4.69
CA VAL A 53 -14.89 3.14 -3.73
C VAL A 53 -13.59 3.17 -2.94
N THR A 54 -13.12 2.02 -2.46
CA THR A 54 -11.84 1.90 -1.77
C THR A 54 -10.68 2.40 -2.65
N ALA A 55 -10.66 2.01 -3.92
CA ALA A 55 -9.66 2.46 -4.89
C ALA A 55 -9.70 3.99 -5.10
N ILE A 56 -10.89 4.60 -5.14
CA ILE A 56 -11.04 6.05 -5.26
C ILE A 56 -10.52 6.76 -4.01
N VAL A 57 -10.85 6.27 -2.81
CA VAL A 57 -10.35 6.83 -1.55
C VAL A 57 -8.82 6.77 -1.51
N VAL A 58 -8.24 5.61 -1.80
CA VAL A 58 -6.79 5.43 -1.84
C VAL A 58 -6.14 6.21 -2.99
N GLY A 59 -6.87 6.43 -4.08
CA GLY A 59 -6.47 7.27 -5.21
C GLY A 59 -6.17 8.74 -4.83
N LEU A 60 -6.55 9.19 -3.63
CA LEU A 60 -6.12 10.47 -3.07
C LEU A 60 -4.64 10.48 -2.60
N GLN A 61 -3.95 9.34 -2.60
CA GLN A 61 -2.56 9.24 -2.16
C GLN A 61 -1.62 10.26 -2.83
N PRO A 62 -1.62 10.47 -4.16
CA PRO A 62 -0.72 11.44 -4.79
C PRO A 62 -0.96 12.86 -4.29
N VAL A 63 -2.19 13.15 -3.95
CA VAL A 63 -2.69 14.40 -3.37
C VAL A 63 -2.05 14.66 -2.03
N LEU A 64 -2.25 13.71 -1.09
CA LEU A 64 -1.69 13.81 0.25
C LEU A 64 -0.17 13.73 0.23
N THR A 65 0.41 12.95 -0.69
CA THR A 65 1.86 12.89 -0.86
C THR A 65 2.44 14.21 -1.34
N ALA A 66 1.79 14.90 -2.27
CA ALA A 66 2.23 16.23 -2.73
C ALA A 66 2.15 17.27 -1.61
N LEU A 67 1.06 17.26 -0.82
CA LEU A 67 0.91 18.12 0.36
C LEU A 67 1.98 17.83 1.41
N GLY A 68 2.16 16.55 1.74
CA GLY A 68 3.16 16.12 2.71
C GLY A 68 4.59 16.40 2.26
N ALA A 69 4.89 16.26 0.97
CA ALA A 69 6.19 16.59 0.40
C ALA A 69 6.48 18.10 0.49
N GLY A 70 5.47 18.95 0.26
CA GLY A 70 5.58 20.38 0.46
C GLY A 70 5.93 20.76 1.92
N LEU A 71 5.23 20.15 2.86
CA LEU A 71 5.38 20.43 4.29
C LEU A 71 6.65 19.81 4.91
N LEU A 72 6.96 18.56 4.56
CA LEU A 72 8.03 17.79 5.21
C LEU A 72 9.37 17.83 4.47
N LEU A 73 9.34 18.02 3.15
CA LEU A 73 10.52 17.99 2.29
C LEU A 73 10.83 19.37 1.67
N GLY A 74 9.96 20.39 1.91
CA GLY A 74 10.14 21.74 1.34
C GLY A 74 9.92 21.81 -0.17
N GLU A 75 9.30 20.81 -0.78
CA GLU A 75 9.03 20.78 -2.21
C GLU A 75 7.88 21.74 -2.58
N ARG A 76 8.06 22.50 -3.65
CA ARG A 76 7.02 23.41 -4.12
C ARG A 76 5.99 22.67 -4.98
N VAL A 77 4.75 22.63 -4.49
CA VAL A 77 3.61 22.08 -5.24
C VAL A 77 3.19 23.09 -6.31
N ARG A 78 3.16 22.68 -7.56
CA ARG A 78 2.75 23.55 -8.68
C ARG A 78 1.24 23.83 -8.64
N PRO A 79 0.78 25.01 -9.13
CA PRO A 79 -0.66 25.33 -9.17
C PRO A 79 -1.50 24.30 -9.93
N THR A 80 -0.96 23.70 -10.98
CA THR A 80 -1.62 22.63 -11.75
C THR A 80 -1.84 21.36 -10.91
N GLN A 81 -0.92 21.06 -9.97
CA GLN A 81 -1.08 19.97 -9.03
C GLN A 81 -2.21 20.26 -8.03
N TRP A 82 -2.31 21.51 -7.56
CA TRP A 82 -3.42 21.95 -6.72
C TRP A 82 -4.78 21.80 -7.40
N ALA A 83 -4.88 22.12 -8.68
CA ALA A 83 -6.11 21.92 -9.45
C ALA A 83 -6.49 20.43 -9.56
N GLY A 84 -5.52 19.57 -9.88
CA GLY A 84 -5.72 18.11 -9.90
C GLY A 84 -6.14 17.56 -8.55
N LEU A 85 -5.54 18.10 -7.48
CA LEU A 85 -5.83 17.82 -6.10
C LEU A 85 -7.29 18.10 -5.75
N ALA A 86 -7.74 19.32 -6.05
CA ALA A 86 -9.12 19.74 -5.79
C ALA A 86 -10.12 18.88 -6.58
N LEU A 87 -9.86 18.63 -7.86
CA LEU A 87 -10.70 17.77 -8.70
C LEU A 87 -10.79 16.34 -8.17
N GLY A 88 -9.66 15.75 -7.77
CA GLY A 88 -9.63 14.42 -7.18
C GLY A 88 -10.41 14.35 -5.87
N PHE A 89 -10.23 15.35 -4.99
CA PHE A 89 -10.97 15.43 -3.73
C PHE A 89 -12.49 15.56 -3.96
N VAL A 90 -12.91 16.42 -4.88
CA VAL A 90 -14.32 16.58 -5.24
C VAL A 90 -14.88 15.27 -5.79
N GLY A 91 -14.16 14.57 -6.67
CA GLY A 91 -14.58 13.28 -7.20
C GLY A 91 -14.80 12.23 -6.10
N VAL A 92 -13.87 12.12 -5.15
CA VAL A 92 -14.01 11.22 -4.00
C VAL A 92 -15.19 11.64 -3.12
N ALA A 93 -15.31 12.92 -2.82
CA ALA A 93 -16.40 13.43 -1.98
C ALA A 93 -17.78 13.12 -2.61
N MET A 94 -17.95 13.27 -3.91
CA MET A 94 -19.20 12.94 -4.62
C MET A 94 -19.54 11.45 -4.53
N VAL A 95 -18.56 10.57 -4.75
CA VAL A 95 -18.76 9.11 -4.68
C VAL A 95 -19.08 8.66 -3.26
N VAL A 96 -18.35 9.18 -2.27
CA VAL A 96 -18.60 8.87 -0.86
C VAL A 96 -19.97 9.41 -0.43
N ALA A 97 -20.32 10.65 -0.77
CA ALA A 97 -21.61 11.23 -0.44
C ALA A 97 -22.78 10.42 -1.02
N HIS A 98 -22.68 9.94 -2.26
CA HIS A 98 -23.70 9.08 -2.86
C HIS A 98 -23.87 7.76 -2.07
N LYS A 99 -22.77 7.15 -1.61
CA LYS A 99 -22.82 5.94 -0.79
C LYS A 99 -23.35 6.20 0.62
N VAL A 100 -23.00 7.34 1.22
CA VAL A 100 -23.54 7.78 2.53
C VAL A 100 -25.06 7.94 2.44
N ALA A 101 -25.56 8.60 1.40
CA ALA A 101 -26.99 8.79 1.20
C ALA A 101 -27.77 7.49 1.00
N ALA A 102 -27.11 6.47 0.42
CA ALA A 102 -27.70 5.13 0.19
C ALA A 102 -27.63 4.20 1.42
N SER A 103 -26.85 4.56 2.46
CA SER A 103 -26.65 3.73 3.66
C SER A 103 -27.52 4.25 4.80
N ALA A 104 -28.50 3.44 5.25
CA ALA A 104 -29.45 3.81 6.28
C ALA A 104 -28.86 3.98 7.70
N SER A 105 -27.56 3.68 7.93
CA SER A 105 -26.94 3.72 9.26
C SER A 105 -25.55 4.34 9.21
N GLY A 106 -25.41 5.54 9.75
CA GLY A 106 -24.13 6.26 9.80
C GLY A 106 -22.98 5.51 10.52
N GLY A 107 -23.32 4.65 11.48
CA GLY A 107 -22.31 3.83 12.19
C GLY A 107 -21.66 2.77 11.31
N MET A 108 -22.41 2.14 10.41
CA MET A 108 -21.92 1.14 9.49
C MET A 108 -20.96 1.74 8.45
N LEU A 109 -21.21 2.98 8.05
CA LEU A 109 -20.34 3.70 7.11
C LEU A 109 -18.96 4.00 7.71
N LEU A 110 -18.91 4.37 8.98
CA LEU A 110 -17.64 4.67 9.67
C LEU A 110 -16.75 3.43 9.76
N THR A 111 -17.32 2.27 10.08
CA THR A 111 -16.56 1.01 10.15
C THR A 111 -16.00 0.58 8.79
N MET A 112 -16.66 0.92 7.69
CA MET A 112 -16.22 0.63 6.33
C MET A 112 -15.15 1.62 5.86
N LEU A 113 -15.33 2.92 6.12
CA LEU A 113 -14.43 3.97 5.63
C LEU A 113 -13.14 4.12 6.46
N LEU A 114 -13.21 3.89 7.77
CA LEU A 114 -12.06 4.06 8.65
C LEU A 114 -10.83 3.23 8.21
N PRO A 115 -10.95 1.93 7.90
CA PRO A 115 -9.82 1.16 7.40
C PRO A 115 -9.26 1.68 6.05
N ALA A 116 -10.14 2.18 5.16
CA ALA A 116 -9.70 2.77 3.89
C ALA A 116 -8.94 4.09 4.10
N LEU A 117 -9.35 4.91 5.05
CA LEU A 117 -8.63 6.14 5.43
C LEU A 117 -7.29 5.82 6.10
N VAL A 118 -7.25 4.82 6.97
CA VAL A 118 -6.00 4.34 7.57
C VAL A 118 -5.06 3.83 6.48
N ALA A 119 -5.56 3.08 5.49
CA ALA A 119 -4.80 2.63 4.34
C ALA A 119 -4.21 3.80 3.54
N LEU A 120 -5.02 4.82 3.24
CA LEU A 120 -4.59 6.03 2.55
C LEU A 120 -3.49 6.78 3.32
N LEU A 121 -3.65 6.95 4.62
CA LEU A 121 -2.65 7.60 5.47
C LEU A 121 -1.36 6.78 5.56
N ALA A 122 -1.48 5.46 5.66
CA ALA A 122 -0.34 4.55 5.76
C ALA A 122 0.51 4.57 4.48
N ILE A 123 -0.12 4.47 3.30
CA ILE A 123 0.62 4.50 2.03
C ILE A 123 1.22 5.89 1.79
N THR A 124 0.54 6.96 2.17
CA THR A 124 1.06 8.33 2.09
C THR A 124 2.26 8.53 3.01
N ALA A 125 2.11 8.18 4.29
CA ALA A 125 3.19 8.29 5.27
C ALA A 125 4.38 7.40 4.90
N GLY A 126 4.11 6.16 4.46
CA GLY A 126 5.15 5.22 4.02
C GLY A 126 5.95 5.74 2.82
N THR A 127 5.28 6.32 1.83
CA THR A 127 5.92 6.91 0.64
C THR A 127 6.77 8.14 1.01
N LEU A 128 6.24 9.02 1.84
CA LEU A 128 6.98 10.20 2.32
C LEU A 128 8.17 9.80 3.20
N TYR A 129 7.97 8.81 4.06
CA TYR A 129 9.02 8.25 4.90
C TYR A 129 10.13 7.62 4.05
N GLN A 130 9.76 6.81 3.06
CA GLN A 130 10.70 6.22 2.11
C GLN A 130 11.49 7.30 1.36
N LYS A 131 10.82 8.33 0.87
CA LYS A 131 11.46 9.44 0.16
C LYS A 131 12.45 10.22 1.06
N ARG A 132 12.16 10.35 2.35
CA ARG A 132 13.00 11.08 3.30
C ARG A 132 14.19 10.29 3.82
N PHE A 133 13.98 9.00 4.14
CA PHE A 133 14.96 8.20 4.88
C PHE A 133 15.61 7.09 4.06
N CYS A 134 15.04 6.72 2.91
CA CYS A 134 15.54 5.66 2.04
C CYS A 134 16.06 6.27 0.73
N HIS A 135 17.18 6.99 0.77
CA HIS A 135 17.67 7.79 -0.38
C HIS A 135 18.23 6.94 -1.53
N SER A 136 18.83 5.79 -1.24
CA SER A 136 19.43 4.94 -2.26
C SER A 136 19.47 3.49 -1.78
N PHE A 137 18.56 2.69 -2.24
CA PHE A 137 18.64 1.23 -2.11
C PHE A 137 18.28 0.58 -3.44
N ASP A 138 18.88 -0.57 -3.69
CA ASP A 138 18.52 -1.38 -4.86
C ASP A 138 17.09 -1.89 -4.68
N LEU A 139 16.24 -1.72 -5.70
CA LEU A 139 14.83 -2.08 -5.64
C LEU A 139 14.59 -3.57 -5.33
N ARG A 140 15.52 -4.44 -5.71
CA ARG A 140 15.42 -5.88 -5.50
C ARG A 140 15.65 -6.23 -4.04
N THR A 141 16.77 -5.78 -3.47
CA THR A 141 17.08 -5.99 -2.05
C THR A 141 16.13 -5.22 -1.15
N GLY A 142 15.77 -4.00 -1.54
CA GLY A 142 14.79 -3.19 -0.84
C GLY A 142 13.41 -3.85 -0.76
N SER A 143 12.92 -4.44 -1.86
CA SER A 143 11.65 -5.18 -1.86
C SER A 143 11.69 -6.38 -0.89
N VAL A 144 12.80 -7.11 -0.83
CA VAL A 144 12.95 -8.22 0.12
C VAL A 144 12.87 -7.72 1.56
N ILE A 145 13.60 -6.63 1.87
CA ILE A 145 13.65 -6.05 3.22
C ILE A 145 12.29 -5.45 3.62
N GLN A 146 11.53 -4.88 2.67
CA GLN A 146 10.18 -4.37 2.94
C GLN A 146 9.18 -5.50 3.20
N LEU A 147 9.28 -6.59 2.45
CA LEU A 147 8.32 -7.70 2.55
C LEU A 147 8.56 -8.59 3.77
N LEU A 148 9.79 -8.70 4.29
CA LEU A 148 10.09 -9.52 5.45
C LEU A 148 9.30 -9.10 6.71
N PRO A 149 9.42 -7.87 7.22
CA PRO A 149 8.65 -7.43 8.38
C PRO A 149 7.15 -7.36 8.08
N CYS A 150 6.75 -7.06 6.84
CA CYS A 150 5.37 -7.13 6.43
C CYS A 150 4.81 -8.55 6.58
N LEU A 151 5.54 -9.58 6.13
CA LEU A 151 5.14 -10.98 6.28
C LEU A 151 4.96 -11.36 7.76
N VAL A 152 5.86 -10.91 8.63
CA VAL A 152 5.77 -11.18 10.07
C VAL A 152 4.54 -10.49 10.66
N VAL A 153 4.36 -9.20 10.41
CA VAL A 153 3.23 -8.43 10.97
C VAL A 153 1.90 -8.94 10.45
N THR A 154 1.76 -9.14 9.13
CA THR A 154 0.51 -9.64 8.54
C THR A 154 0.25 -11.11 8.90
N GLY A 155 1.29 -11.93 8.97
CA GLY A 155 1.18 -13.33 9.40
C GLY A 155 0.72 -13.45 10.86
N LEU A 156 1.26 -12.65 11.76
CA LEU A 156 0.81 -12.59 13.16
C LEU A 156 -0.63 -12.07 13.25
N ALA A 157 -0.98 -11.04 12.49
CA ALA A 157 -2.35 -10.53 12.45
C ALA A 157 -3.33 -11.59 11.92
N ALA A 158 -3.01 -12.26 10.83
CA ALA A 158 -3.83 -13.34 10.29
C ALA A 158 -3.99 -14.49 11.29
N TYR A 159 -2.92 -14.90 11.97
CA TYR A 159 -2.98 -15.94 12.99
C TYR A 159 -3.91 -15.57 14.15
N GLN A 160 -3.97 -14.30 14.54
CA GLN A 160 -4.79 -13.82 15.65
C GLN A 160 -6.26 -13.60 15.27
N PHE A 161 -6.53 -13.13 14.06
CA PHE A 161 -7.84 -12.62 13.66
C PHE A 161 -8.55 -13.43 12.58
N GLU A 162 -7.85 -14.36 11.91
CA GLU A 162 -8.42 -15.15 10.82
C GLU A 162 -8.46 -16.65 11.13
N THR A 163 -9.41 -17.34 10.51
CA THR A 163 -9.56 -18.80 10.65
C THR A 163 -8.51 -19.59 9.88
N LEU A 164 -7.65 -18.94 9.08
CA LEU A 164 -6.62 -19.52 8.20
C LEU A 164 -7.15 -20.61 7.24
N HIS A 165 -8.46 -20.66 7.02
CA HIS A 165 -9.06 -21.64 6.13
C HIS A 165 -9.07 -21.13 4.69
N VAL A 166 -8.15 -21.61 3.87
CA VAL A 166 -8.01 -21.23 2.47
C VAL A 166 -8.64 -22.28 1.58
N GLN A 167 -9.58 -21.87 0.73
CA GLN A 167 -10.14 -22.75 -0.31
C GLN A 167 -9.21 -22.76 -1.52
N TRP A 168 -8.44 -23.83 -1.66
CA TRP A 168 -7.48 -24.01 -2.76
C TRP A 168 -8.21 -24.44 -4.05
N THR A 169 -8.92 -23.51 -4.67
CA THR A 169 -9.54 -23.75 -5.99
C THR A 169 -8.53 -23.51 -7.11
N GLY A 170 -8.71 -24.20 -8.26
CA GLY A 170 -7.81 -23.99 -9.40
C GLY A 170 -7.75 -22.54 -9.89
N SER A 171 -8.89 -21.83 -9.85
CA SER A 171 -8.97 -20.41 -10.18
C SER A 171 -8.20 -19.52 -9.19
N PHE A 172 -8.23 -19.85 -7.89
CA PHE A 172 -7.47 -19.13 -6.87
C PHE A 172 -5.97 -19.32 -7.08
N VAL A 173 -5.51 -20.56 -7.30
CA VAL A 173 -4.08 -20.86 -7.55
C VAL A 173 -3.61 -20.17 -8.82
N PHE A 174 -4.41 -20.20 -9.90
CA PHE A 174 -4.09 -19.50 -11.13
C PHE A 174 -4.00 -17.98 -10.93
N ALA A 175 -4.99 -17.37 -10.26
CA ALA A 175 -4.99 -15.94 -10.00
C ALA A 175 -3.78 -15.50 -9.13
N MET A 176 -3.47 -16.27 -8.08
CA MET A 176 -2.30 -16.00 -7.23
C MET A 176 -0.98 -16.17 -8.00
N GLY A 177 -0.85 -17.24 -8.79
CA GLY A 177 0.32 -17.47 -9.63
C GLY A 177 0.52 -16.35 -10.66
N TRP A 178 -0.55 -15.95 -11.34
CA TRP A 178 -0.55 -14.85 -12.29
C TRP A 178 -0.14 -13.52 -11.63
N LEU A 179 -0.75 -13.17 -10.50
CA LEU A 179 -0.44 -11.97 -9.72
C LEU A 179 1.05 -11.95 -9.31
N VAL A 180 1.55 -13.04 -8.76
CA VAL A 180 2.95 -13.14 -8.31
C VAL A 180 3.91 -13.04 -9.49
N LEU A 181 3.67 -13.76 -10.58
CA LEU A 181 4.57 -13.77 -11.74
C LEU A 181 4.52 -12.45 -12.50
N VAL A 182 3.34 -11.97 -12.86
CA VAL A 182 3.18 -10.76 -13.69
C VAL A 182 3.59 -9.50 -12.94
N LEU A 183 3.15 -9.32 -11.69
CA LEU A 183 3.53 -8.13 -10.92
C LEU A 183 4.99 -8.16 -10.47
N SER A 184 5.53 -9.33 -10.11
CA SER A 184 6.92 -9.41 -9.65
C SER A 184 7.91 -9.35 -10.81
N LEU A 185 7.68 -10.11 -11.89
CA LEU A 185 8.56 -10.10 -13.07
C LEU A 185 8.32 -8.88 -13.96
N GLY A 186 7.06 -8.44 -14.10
CA GLY A 186 6.71 -7.24 -14.85
C GLY A 186 7.31 -5.98 -14.24
N ALA A 187 7.24 -5.82 -12.92
CA ALA A 187 7.87 -4.69 -12.23
C ALA A 187 9.39 -4.68 -12.38
N VAL A 188 10.03 -5.86 -12.43
CA VAL A 188 11.49 -5.97 -12.60
C VAL A 188 11.92 -5.78 -14.05
N SER A 189 11.10 -6.17 -15.03
CA SER A 189 11.42 -6.02 -16.46
C SER A 189 11.27 -4.58 -16.97
N LEU A 190 10.54 -3.72 -16.22
CA LEU A 190 10.35 -2.31 -16.53
C LEU A 190 11.37 -1.38 -15.84
N LEU A 191 12.26 -1.93 -15.02
CA LEU A 191 13.34 -1.25 -14.30
C LEU A 191 14.71 -1.57 -14.90
#